data_a2eb10b80231a1e15d9303fd26a8d6d4
#
_entry.id   a2eb10b80231a1e15d9303fd26a8d6d4
#
_cell.length_a   1.000
_cell.length_b   1.000
_cell.length_c   1.000
_cell.angle_alpha   90.00
_cell.angle_beta   90.00
_cell.angle_gamma   90.00
#
_symmetry.space_group_name_H-M   'P 1'
#
loop_
_entity.id
_entity.type
_entity.pdbx_description
1 polymer ?
#
loop_
_entity_poly.entity_id
_entity_poly.type
_entity_poly.pdbx_seq_one_letter_code
_entity_poly.pdbx_strand_id
1 'polypeptide(L)'
;MRSIGLVQDGTLYCSSIFGYRNVPVVDILAELPAPQPLLRLTIDRALIKGSPVLIQWTPAAGSSNAGVMEMINIDLLTAMLLEPQLPQISSASLTVDKRHLLYGNGLVDSLPQPEDNENYQVSSQRFPFTINVNGPGATALAWHYLPTQLPLAVLLSLLVGYIAWLATAYRMSFSREINLGLAQHEFELFCQPLLNARSQHVLV
;
A
#
# COMPACT_ATOMS: atom_id res chain seq x y z
N MET A 1 17.74 -13.11 -5.59
CA MET A 1 18.27 -14.51 -5.49
C MET A 1 18.65 -14.75 -4.03
N ARG A 2 18.31 -15.92 -3.45
CA ARG A 2 18.58 -16.25 -2.04
C ARG A 2 19.51 -17.45 -1.99
N SER A 3 20.58 -17.36 -1.18
CA SER A 3 21.54 -18.44 -0.95
C SER A 3 21.57 -18.75 0.54
N ILE A 4 21.60 -20.04 0.87
CA ILE A 4 21.74 -20.51 2.25
C ILE A 4 23.09 -21.24 2.32
N GLY A 5 23.89 -20.88 3.31
CA GLY A 5 25.17 -21.49 3.59
C GLY A 5 25.20 -22.10 4.98
N LEU A 6 25.78 -23.27 5.09
CA LEU A 6 26.05 -23.94 6.38
C LEU A 6 27.49 -23.71 6.77
N VAL A 7 27.66 -23.28 8.01
CA VAL A 7 28.97 -22.93 8.56
C VAL A 7 29.28 -23.86 9.73
N GLN A 8 30.49 -24.39 9.73
CA GLN A 8 31.06 -25.17 10.81
C GLN A 8 32.50 -24.75 11.04
N ASP A 9 32.90 -24.58 12.30
CA ASP A 9 34.23 -24.16 12.70
C ASP A 9 34.73 -22.89 12.01
N GLY A 10 33.81 -21.92 11.83
CA GLY A 10 34.09 -20.66 11.16
C GLY A 10 34.29 -20.77 9.64
N THR A 11 33.99 -21.93 9.06
CA THR A 11 34.14 -22.19 7.62
C THR A 11 32.82 -22.52 7.00
N LEU A 12 32.50 -21.86 5.88
CA LEU A 12 31.38 -22.19 5.01
C LEU A 12 31.70 -23.47 4.25
N TYR A 13 31.08 -24.59 4.64
CA TYR A 13 31.36 -25.90 4.03
C TYR A 13 30.31 -26.31 2.99
N CYS A 14 29.10 -25.75 3.05
CA CYS A 14 28.05 -26.08 2.10
C CYS A 14 27.22 -24.84 1.75
N SER A 15 26.86 -24.70 0.49
CA SER A 15 26.00 -23.62 0.00
C SER A 15 24.93 -24.17 -0.92
N SER A 16 23.70 -23.66 -0.80
CA SER A 16 22.57 -24.09 -1.65
C SER A 16 22.76 -23.80 -3.14
N ILE A 17 23.65 -22.86 -3.49
CA ILE A 17 23.91 -22.49 -4.89
C ILE A 17 25.17 -23.14 -5.41
N PHE A 18 26.23 -23.23 -4.59
CA PHE A 18 27.55 -23.64 -5.04
C PHE A 18 27.92 -25.04 -4.58
N GLY A 19 27.08 -25.72 -3.81
CA GLY A 19 27.40 -27.00 -3.21
C GLY A 19 28.50 -26.92 -2.16
N TYR A 20 29.41 -27.92 -2.15
CA TYR A 20 30.52 -27.95 -1.21
C TYR A 20 31.50 -26.79 -1.42
N ARG A 21 31.88 -26.14 -0.34
CA ARG A 21 32.80 -25.01 -0.31
C ARG A 21 33.74 -25.16 0.91
N ASN A 22 34.84 -24.44 0.87
CA ASN A 22 35.77 -24.35 2.00
C ASN A 22 36.27 -22.91 2.07
N VAL A 23 35.39 -22.02 2.57
CA VAL A 23 35.64 -20.57 2.62
C VAL A 23 35.49 -20.11 4.04
N PRO A 24 36.53 -19.51 4.65
CA PRO A 24 36.39 -18.88 5.96
C PRO A 24 35.32 -17.80 5.94
N VAL A 25 34.39 -17.82 6.88
CA VAL A 25 33.28 -16.83 6.88
C VAL A 25 33.77 -15.41 7.19
N VAL A 26 34.93 -15.27 7.83
CA VAL A 26 35.58 -13.99 8.09
C VAL A 26 35.97 -13.27 6.77
N ASP A 27 36.25 -14.03 5.71
CA ASP A 27 36.54 -13.47 4.39
C ASP A 27 35.26 -12.92 3.70
N ILE A 28 34.10 -13.43 4.11
CA ILE A 28 32.80 -12.97 3.63
C ILE A 28 32.37 -11.73 4.41
N LEU A 29 32.44 -11.80 5.74
CA LEU A 29 32.11 -10.69 6.64
C LEU A 29 33.03 -10.76 7.86
N ALA A 30 33.84 -9.71 8.08
CA ALA A 30 34.86 -9.69 9.13
C ALA A 30 34.31 -9.89 10.56
N GLU A 31 33.02 -9.64 10.77
CA GLU A 31 32.34 -9.82 12.06
C GLU A 31 31.89 -11.26 12.32
N LEU A 32 32.01 -12.16 11.32
CA LEU A 32 31.62 -13.55 11.44
C LEU A 32 32.81 -14.47 11.77
N PRO A 33 32.58 -15.54 12.54
CA PRO A 33 31.33 -15.97 13.16
C PRO A 33 31.00 -15.15 14.41
N ALA A 34 29.70 -14.88 14.62
CA ALA A 34 29.22 -14.08 15.75
C ALA A 34 28.41 -14.93 16.73
N PRO A 35 28.48 -14.68 18.05
CA PRO A 35 27.72 -15.43 19.06
C PRO A 35 26.21 -15.14 19.05
N GLN A 36 25.80 -14.06 18.41
CA GLN A 36 24.40 -13.64 18.30
C GLN A 36 23.96 -13.52 16.85
N PRO A 37 22.66 -13.61 16.58
CA PRO A 37 22.13 -13.34 15.25
C PRO A 37 22.55 -11.95 14.77
N LEU A 38 23.00 -11.88 13.52
CA LEU A 38 23.52 -10.66 12.91
C LEU A 38 22.85 -10.44 11.56
N LEU A 39 22.47 -9.20 11.27
CA LEU A 39 22.00 -8.77 9.98
C LEU A 39 22.90 -7.65 9.48
N ARG A 40 23.46 -7.81 8.26
CA ARG A 40 24.35 -6.84 7.65
C ARG A 40 24.06 -6.61 6.19
N LEU A 41 24.21 -5.39 5.78
CA LEU A 41 24.12 -4.97 4.40
C LEU A 41 25.54 -4.75 3.85
N THR A 42 25.88 -5.39 2.73
CA THR A 42 27.20 -5.30 2.11
C THR A 42 27.13 -5.27 0.60
N ILE A 43 28.20 -4.80 -0.03
CA ILE A 43 28.41 -4.86 -1.48
C ILE A 43 29.64 -5.77 -1.74
N ASP A 44 29.75 -6.27 -2.97
CA ASP A 44 30.91 -7.05 -3.47
C ASP A 44 31.15 -8.43 -2.84
N ARG A 45 30.32 -8.85 -1.91
CA ARG A 45 30.42 -10.20 -1.31
C ARG A 45 29.39 -11.17 -1.88
N ALA A 46 28.68 -10.74 -2.92
CA ALA A 46 27.64 -11.53 -3.59
C ALA A 46 28.17 -12.31 -4.79
N LEU A 47 27.34 -13.19 -5.30
CA LEU A 47 27.47 -13.87 -6.58
C LEU A 47 27.71 -12.92 -7.76
N ILE A 48 27.14 -11.72 -7.69
CA ILE A 48 27.23 -10.67 -8.70
C ILE A 48 27.99 -9.52 -8.06
N LYS A 49 29.18 -9.20 -8.61
CA LYS A 49 30.00 -8.09 -8.14
C LYS A 49 29.21 -6.79 -8.28
N GLY A 50 29.28 -5.94 -7.27
CA GLY A 50 28.61 -4.63 -7.24
C GLY A 50 27.14 -4.65 -6.82
N SER A 51 26.52 -5.83 -6.63
CA SER A 51 25.15 -5.89 -6.14
C SER A 51 25.08 -5.89 -4.62
N PRO A 52 24.16 -5.11 -4.04
CA PRO A 52 23.95 -5.09 -2.60
C PRO A 52 23.30 -6.41 -2.14
N VAL A 53 23.83 -6.95 -1.04
CA VAL A 53 23.42 -8.20 -0.43
C VAL A 53 23.14 -8.00 1.03
N LEU A 54 22.01 -8.53 1.47
CA LEU A 54 21.67 -8.67 2.88
C LEU A 54 22.18 -10.02 3.36
N ILE A 55 23.07 -10.00 4.36
CA ILE A 55 23.60 -11.19 5.00
C ILE A 55 22.94 -11.33 6.36
N GLN A 56 22.26 -12.44 6.56
CA GLN A 56 21.73 -12.83 7.87
C GLN A 56 22.54 -14.00 8.41
N TRP A 57 23.05 -13.85 9.62
CA TRP A 57 23.71 -14.90 10.36
C TRP A 57 22.84 -15.38 11.52
N THR A 58 22.73 -16.69 11.66
CA THR A 58 22.04 -17.33 12.80
C THR A 58 22.98 -18.38 13.38
N PRO A 59 23.53 -18.17 14.60
CA PRO A 59 24.41 -19.14 15.23
C PRO A 59 23.64 -20.41 15.61
N ALA A 60 24.32 -21.54 15.59
CA ALA A 60 23.78 -22.79 16.11
C ALA A 60 23.67 -22.73 17.63
N ALA A 61 22.69 -23.40 18.19
CA ALA A 61 22.51 -23.46 19.64
C ALA A 61 23.78 -24.04 20.33
N GLY A 62 24.35 -23.26 21.23
CA GLY A 62 25.53 -23.67 22.01
C GLY A 62 26.88 -23.54 21.28
N SER A 63 26.93 -22.99 20.07
CA SER A 63 28.16 -22.77 19.31
C SER A 63 28.23 -21.37 18.73
N SER A 64 29.36 -20.69 18.95
CA SER A 64 29.63 -19.41 18.29
C SER A 64 30.27 -19.57 16.91
N ASN A 65 30.85 -20.74 16.59
CA ASN A 65 31.60 -20.98 15.36
C ASN A 65 30.82 -21.78 14.31
N ALA A 66 29.60 -22.20 14.63
CA ALA A 66 28.73 -22.93 13.70
C ALA A 66 27.39 -22.21 13.58
N GLY A 67 26.77 -22.30 12.41
CA GLY A 67 25.50 -21.65 12.17
C GLY A 67 25.07 -21.69 10.71
N VAL A 68 24.05 -20.89 10.45
CA VAL A 68 23.48 -20.72 9.12
C VAL A 68 23.68 -19.28 8.67
N MET A 69 24.20 -19.12 7.47
CA MET A 69 24.34 -17.83 6.81
C MET A 69 23.39 -17.76 5.62
N GLU A 70 22.51 -16.78 5.62
CA GLU A 70 21.63 -16.50 4.49
C GLU A 70 22.10 -15.23 3.77
N MET A 71 22.18 -15.31 2.44
CA MET A 71 22.52 -14.17 1.59
C MET A 71 21.36 -13.91 0.62
N ILE A 72 20.83 -12.69 0.68
CA ILE A 72 19.68 -12.27 -0.13
C ILE A 72 20.12 -11.09 -0.98
N ASN A 73 20.03 -11.22 -2.31
CA ASN A 73 20.22 -10.08 -3.22
C ASN A 73 18.99 -9.18 -3.14
N ILE A 74 19.21 -7.95 -2.69
CA ILE A 74 18.14 -6.98 -2.43
C ILE A 74 17.80 -6.17 -3.68
N ASP A 75 18.72 -5.96 -4.59
CA ASP A 75 18.49 -5.21 -5.83
C ASP A 75 17.28 -5.73 -6.60
N LEU A 76 17.23 -7.04 -6.78
CA LEU A 76 16.09 -7.67 -7.45
C LEU A 76 14.78 -7.49 -6.68
N LEU A 77 14.85 -7.54 -5.36
CA LEU A 77 13.68 -7.41 -4.48
C LEU A 77 13.15 -5.96 -4.48
N THR A 78 14.04 -4.99 -4.43
CA THR A 78 13.67 -3.57 -4.50
C THR A 78 13.12 -3.19 -5.87
N ALA A 79 13.70 -3.69 -6.95
CA ALA A 79 13.17 -3.49 -8.29
C ALA A 79 11.75 -4.06 -8.43
N MET A 80 11.52 -5.30 -7.98
CA MET A 80 10.21 -5.95 -8.07
C MET A 80 9.13 -5.27 -7.21
N LEU A 81 9.48 -4.74 -6.04
CA LEU A 81 8.50 -4.19 -5.10
C LEU A 81 8.22 -2.70 -5.34
N LEU A 82 9.19 -1.94 -5.80
CA LEU A 82 9.10 -0.48 -5.87
C LEU A 82 8.88 0.05 -7.28
N GLU A 83 9.30 -0.70 -8.32
CA GLU A 83 9.18 -0.27 -9.71
C GLU A 83 7.74 0.10 -10.14
N PRO A 84 6.68 -0.66 -9.77
CA PRO A 84 5.32 -0.31 -10.17
C PRO A 84 4.75 0.94 -9.48
N GLN A 85 5.35 1.38 -8.37
CA GLN A 85 4.85 2.49 -7.54
C GLN A 85 5.72 3.75 -7.65
N LEU A 86 6.79 3.70 -8.43
CA LEU A 86 7.78 4.78 -8.57
C LEU A 86 7.21 6.17 -8.91
N PRO A 87 6.14 6.34 -9.71
CA PRO A 87 5.61 7.68 -9.99
C PRO A 87 5.16 8.45 -8.74
N GLN A 88 4.84 7.72 -7.67
CA GLN A 88 4.36 8.31 -6.41
C GLN A 88 5.42 8.35 -5.31
N ILE A 89 6.57 7.72 -5.53
CA ILE A 89 7.65 7.61 -4.56
C ILE A 89 8.87 8.35 -5.11
N SER A 90 9.33 9.37 -4.40
CA SER A 90 10.54 10.13 -4.80
C SER A 90 11.81 9.32 -4.53
N SER A 91 11.87 8.63 -3.40
CA SER A 91 12.97 7.73 -3.05
C SER A 91 12.53 6.71 -2.01
N ALA A 92 13.13 5.52 -2.09
CA ALA A 92 12.97 4.51 -1.09
C ALA A 92 14.34 4.00 -0.66
N SER A 93 14.52 3.79 0.64
CA SER A 93 15.76 3.30 1.20
C SER A 93 15.53 2.24 2.27
N LEU A 94 16.42 1.26 2.28
CA LEU A 94 16.51 0.25 3.32
C LEU A 94 17.71 0.58 4.23
N THR A 95 17.44 0.73 5.50
CA THR A 95 18.47 0.98 6.52
C THR A 95 18.68 -0.28 7.34
N VAL A 96 19.92 -0.75 7.41
CA VAL A 96 20.35 -1.85 8.27
C VAL A 96 21.57 -1.37 9.05
N ASP A 97 21.42 -1.27 10.36
CA ASP A 97 22.44 -0.69 11.25
C ASP A 97 22.79 0.75 10.81
N LYS A 98 24.03 1.00 10.37
CA LYS A 98 24.52 2.31 9.92
C LYS A 98 24.59 2.45 8.40
N ARG A 99 24.16 1.46 7.65
CA ARG A 99 24.24 1.44 6.19
C ARG A 99 22.87 1.60 5.57
N HIS A 100 22.81 2.39 4.54
CA HIS A 100 21.58 2.70 3.83
C HIS A 100 21.70 2.25 2.38
N LEU A 101 20.75 1.46 1.93
CA LEU A 101 20.58 1.11 0.53
C LEU A 101 19.52 2.02 -0.07
N LEU A 102 19.92 2.85 -1.01
CA LEU A 102 19.00 3.75 -1.73
C LEU A 102 18.63 3.11 -3.08
N TYR A 103 17.35 3.12 -3.40
CA TYR A 103 16.90 2.64 -4.70
C TYR A 103 17.54 3.47 -5.83
N GLY A 104 18.16 2.79 -6.78
CA GLY A 104 18.85 3.42 -7.93
C GLY A 104 20.28 3.91 -7.66
N ASN A 105 20.64 4.23 -6.42
CA ASN A 105 21.95 4.79 -6.09
C ASN A 105 22.89 3.80 -5.36
N GLY A 106 22.36 2.63 -4.99
CA GLY A 106 23.15 1.63 -4.27
C GLY A 106 23.35 1.94 -2.78
N LEU A 107 24.47 1.49 -2.23
CA LEU A 107 24.81 1.70 -0.83
C LEU A 107 25.34 3.11 -0.58
N VAL A 108 24.75 3.79 0.39
CA VAL A 108 25.17 5.13 0.81
C VAL A 108 25.36 5.16 2.33
N ASP A 109 26.30 5.97 2.80
CA ASP A 109 26.60 6.13 4.23
C ASP A 109 25.69 7.16 4.92
N SER A 110 25.00 8.00 4.12
CA SER A 110 24.05 8.99 4.63
C SER A 110 22.84 9.10 3.71
N LEU A 111 21.66 9.19 4.31
CA LEU A 111 20.42 9.44 3.55
C LEU A 111 20.38 10.90 3.09
N PRO A 112 20.10 11.19 1.82
CA PRO A 112 19.81 12.55 1.38
C PRO A 112 18.56 13.05 2.12
N GLN A 113 18.67 14.22 2.75
CA GLN A 113 17.50 14.86 3.36
C GLN A 113 16.59 15.40 2.25
N PRO A 114 15.33 14.96 2.19
CA PRO A 114 14.39 15.54 1.24
C PRO A 114 13.95 16.91 1.72
N GLU A 115 14.12 17.93 0.88
CA GLU A 115 13.82 19.33 1.24
C GLU A 115 12.32 19.61 1.40
N ASP A 116 11.42 18.83 0.75
CA ASP A 116 9.96 19.10 0.75
C ASP A 116 9.05 17.85 0.75
N ASN A 117 9.58 16.67 1.06
CA ASN A 117 8.83 15.42 1.01
C ASN A 117 8.55 14.89 2.41
N GLU A 118 7.39 14.30 2.60
CA GLU A 118 7.09 13.55 3.82
C GLU A 118 7.90 12.25 3.84
N ASN A 119 8.53 11.96 4.98
CA ASN A 119 9.29 10.74 5.20
C ASN A 119 8.45 9.76 6.00
N TYR A 120 8.14 8.64 5.38
CA TYR A 120 7.45 7.53 6.01
C TYR A 120 8.47 6.46 6.39
N GLN A 121 8.53 6.17 7.69
CA GLN A 121 9.48 5.22 8.25
C GLN A 121 8.74 4.03 8.86
N VAL A 122 9.12 2.82 8.43
CA VAL A 122 8.59 1.58 8.97
C VAL A 122 9.74 0.69 9.43
N SER A 123 9.77 0.42 10.73
CA SER A 123 10.78 -0.46 11.35
C SER A 123 10.22 -1.86 11.54
N SER A 124 11.03 -2.88 11.23
CA SER A 124 10.66 -4.26 11.46
C SER A 124 10.72 -4.60 12.96
N GLN A 125 9.69 -5.28 13.45
CA GLN A 125 9.66 -5.75 14.85
C GLN A 125 10.55 -6.98 15.10
N ARG A 126 10.85 -7.74 14.06
CA ARG A 126 11.56 -9.03 14.17
C ARG A 126 13.04 -8.93 13.80
N PHE A 127 13.39 -8.03 12.90
CA PHE A 127 14.76 -7.89 12.38
C PHE A 127 15.22 -6.43 12.47
N PRO A 128 16.51 -6.17 12.69
CA PRO A 128 17.03 -4.82 12.85
C PRO A 128 17.17 -4.10 11.48
N PHE A 129 16.05 -3.86 10.82
CA PHE A 129 16.03 -3.02 9.61
C PHE A 129 14.85 -2.05 9.61
N THR A 130 15.02 -0.98 8.89
CA THR A 130 14.03 0.08 8.73
C THR A 130 13.93 0.42 7.24
N ILE A 131 12.70 0.60 6.77
CA ILE A 131 12.43 1.09 5.43
C ILE A 131 12.01 2.55 5.56
N ASN A 132 12.68 3.43 4.82
CA ASN A 132 12.30 4.83 4.70
C ASN A 132 11.81 5.06 3.27
N VAL A 133 10.65 5.68 3.14
CA VAL A 133 10.04 6.03 1.86
C VAL A 133 9.76 7.51 1.87
N ASN A 134 10.33 8.23 0.90
CA ASN A 134 10.08 9.64 0.71
C ASN A 134 9.11 9.80 -0.46
N GLY A 135 8.04 10.52 -0.23
CA GLY A 135 7.03 10.79 -1.25
C GLY A 135 6.38 12.14 -1.05
N PRO A 136 5.59 12.60 -2.03
CA PRO A 136 4.85 13.84 -1.87
C PRO A 136 3.89 13.73 -0.70
N GLY A 137 3.81 14.77 0.11
CA GLY A 137 2.86 14.84 1.21
C GLY A 137 1.41 14.69 0.75
N ALA A 138 0.53 14.34 1.68
CA ALA A 138 -0.89 14.12 1.39
C ALA A 138 -1.54 15.32 0.70
N THR A 139 -1.14 16.53 1.04
CA THR A 139 -1.61 17.78 0.42
C THR A 139 -1.14 17.90 -1.04
N ALA A 140 0.12 17.61 -1.31
CA ALA A 140 0.67 17.66 -2.67
C ALA A 140 0.02 16.58 -3.57
N LEU A 141 -0.20 15.38 -3.04
CA LEU A 141 -0.97 14.33 -3.72
C LEU A 141 -2.41 14.76 -4.02
N ALA A 142 -3.09 15.38 -3.05
CA ALA A 142 -4.44 15.88 -3.24
C ALA A 142 -4.49 16.91 -4.38
N TRP A 143 -3.57 17.87 -4.42
CA TRP A 143 -3.48 18.86 -5.50
C TRP A 143 -3.16 18.23 -6.86
N HIS A 144 -2.36 17.18 -6.89
CA HIS A 144 -2.04 16.48 -8.13
C HIS A 144 -3.25 15.74 -8.72
N TYR A 145 -4.07 15.12 -7.87
CA TYR A 145 -5.26 14.37 -8.32
C TYR A 145 -6.52 15.24 -8.45
N LEU A 146 -6.54 16.42 -7.84
CA LEU A 146 -7.70 17.33 -7.90
C LEU A 146 -8.17 17.62 -9.35
N PRO A 147 -7.30 18.01 -10.30
CA PRO A 147 -7.73 18.34 -11.65
C PRO A 147 -8.32 17.16 -12.43
N THR A 148 -7.92 15.93 -12.10
CA THR A 148 -8.45 14.73 -12.75
C THR A 148 -9.79 14.27 -12.15
N GLN A 149 -10.01 14.46 -10.85
CA GLN A 149 -11.22 14.03 -10.16
C GLN A 149 -12.31 15.11 -10.12
N LEU A 150 -11.93 16.37 -10.17
CA LEU A 150 -12.85 17.50 -10.08
C LEU A 150 -13.92 17.52 -11.20
N PRO A 151 -13.60 17.28 -12.50
CA PRO A 151 -14.60 17.25 -13.56
C PRO A 151 -15.66 16.18 -13.34
N LEU A 152 -15.25 14.99 -12.85
CA LEU A 152 -16.17 13.90 -12.58
C LEU A 152 -17.11 14.24 -11.40
N ALA A 153 -16.56 14.82 -10.33
CA ALA A 153 -17.34 15.25 -9.17
C ALA A 153 -18.36 16.32 -9.53
N VAL A 154 -17.97 17.31 -10.37
CA VAL A 154 -18.87 18.35 -10.88
C VAL A 154 -19.99 17.74 -11.72
N LEU A 155 -19.66 16.83 -12.65
CA LEU A 155 -20.66 16.14 -13.47
C LEU A 155 -21.68 15.38 -12.63
N LEU A 156 -21.21 14.62 -11.64
CA LEU A 156 -22.10 13.87 -10.74
C LEU A 156 -22.98 14.80 -9.90
N SER A 157 -22.43 15.90 -9.38
CA SER A 157 -23.23 16.86 -8.62
C SER A 157 -24.30 17.55 -9.45
N LEU A 158 -24.00 17.91 -10.69
CA LEU A 158 -24.97 18.47 -11.63
C LEU A 158 -26.07 17.45 -11.99
N LEU A 159 -25.71 16.18 -12.17
CA LEU A 159 -26.67 15.12 -12.45
C LEU A 159 -27.64 14.92 -11.27
N VAL A 160 -27.11 14.85 -10.05
CA VAL A 160 -27.93 14.73 -8.84
C VAL A 160 -28.83 15.95 -8.65
N GLY A 161 -28.28 17.15 -8.84
CA GLY A 161 -29.04 18.41 -8.80
C GLY A 161 -30.17 18.45 -9.84
N TYR A 162 -29.90 17.99 -11.06
CA TYR A 162 -30.89 17.92 -12.13
C TYR A 162 -32.03 16.93 -11.81
N ILE A 163 -31.69 15.75 -11.30
CA ILE A 163 -32.69 14.75 -10.85
C ILE A 163 -33.57 15.30 -9.72
N ALA A 164 -32.96 15.94 -8.74
CA ALA A 164 -33.69 16.57 -7.63
C ALA A 164 -34.63 17.68 -8.13
N TRP A 165 -34.14 18.51 -9.05
CA TRP A 165 -34.96 19.55 -9.67
C TRP A 165 -36.15 18.97 -10.45
N LEU A 166 -35.93 17.93 -11.27
CA LEU A 166 -37.01 17.22 -11.95
C LEU A 166 -38.03 16.66 -10.97
N ALA A 167 -37.59 15.98 -9.94
CA ALA A 167 -38.49 15.39 -8.93
C ALA A 167 -39.38 16.44 -8.23
N THR A 168 -38.81 17.62 -7.93
CA THR A 168 -39.59 18.73 -7.34
C THR A 168 -40.52 19.37 -8.35
N ALA A 169 -40.09 19.54 -9.60
CA ALA A 169 -40.92 20.08 -10.66
C ALA A 169 -42.15 19.20 -10.95
N TYR A 170 -41.94 17.86 -11.00
CA TYR A 170 -43.06 16.93 -11.17
C TYR A 170 -44.04 16.96 -9.99
N ARG A 171 -43.55 17.05 -8.75
CA ARG A 171 -44.43 17.15 -7.58
C ARG A 171 -45.24 18.48 -7.57
N MET A 172 -44.64 19.58 -7.97
CA MET A 172 -45.34 20.86 -8.07
C MET A 172 -46.36 20.87 -9.22
N SER A 173 -46.08 20.24 -10.34
CA SER A 173 -47.00 20.11 -11.47
C SER A 173 -48.28 19.38 -11.04
N PHE A 174 -48.14 18.24 -10.36
CA PHE A 174 -49.30 17.45 -9.89
C PHE A 174 -50.17 18.21 -8.88
N SER A 175 -49.56 18.90 -7.90
CA SER A 175 -50.31 19.73 -6.95
C SER A 175 -51.00 20.90 -7.64
N ARG A 176 -50.39 21.48 -8.67
CA ARG A 176 -50.95 22.58 -9.44
C ARG A 176 -52.13 22.12 -10.29
N GLU A 177 -52.05 20.93 -10.92
CA GLU A 177 -53.16 20.36 -11.68
C GLU A 177 -54.37 20.06 -10.81
N ILE A 178 -54.17 19.46 -9.63
CA ILE A 178 -55.26 19.22 -8.69
C ILE A 178 -55.90 20.55 -8.22
N ASN A 179 -55.07 21.55 -7.88
CA ASN A 179 -55.63 22.86 -7.46
C ASN A 179 -56.37 23.58 -8.58
N LEU A 180 -55.89 23.44 -9.84
CA LEU A 180 -56.61 23.97 -11.01
C LEU A 180 -57.93 23.25 -11.25
N GLY A 181 -57.97 21.94 -11.18
CA GLY A 181 -59.19 21.13 -11.32
C GLY A 181 -60.20 21.46 -10.20
N LEU A 182 -59.74 21.68 -8.96
CA LEU A 182 -60.60 22.15 -7.88
C LEU A 182 -61.16 23.55 -8.14
N ALA A 183 -60.35 24.47 -8.64
CA ALA A 183 -60.77 25.84 -8.93
C ALA A 183 -61.73 25.93 -10.12
N GLN A 184 -61.64 25.02 -11.08
CA GLN A 184 -62.48 24.93 -12.26
C GLN A 184 -63.76 24.10 -12.04
N HIS A 185 -63.97 23.59 -10.83
CA HIS A 185 -65.10 22.72 -10.49
C HIS A 185 -65.18 21.43 -11.35
N GLU A 186 -64.05 20.91 -11.80
CA GLU A 186 -63.95 19.69 -12.59
C GLU A 186 -64.16 18.43 -11.77
N PHE A 187 -64.11 18.53 -10.44
CA PHE A 187 -64.38 17.43 -9.53
C PHE A 187 -65.87 17.36 -9.18
N GLU A 188 -66.57 16.41 -9.72
CA GLU A 188 -67.93 16.09 -9.34
C GLU A 188 -67.93 15.04 -8.19
N LEU A 189 -68.66 15.32 -7.13
CA LEU A 189 -68.87 14.39 -6.04
C LEU A 189 -69.92 13.37 -6.43
N PHE A 190 -69.46 12.16 -6.78
CA PHE A 190 -70.37 11.04 -6.99
C PHE A 190 -70.61 10.35 -5.65
N CYS A 191 -71.80 10.44 -5.12
CA CYS A 191 -72.24 9.67 -3.97
C CYS A 191 -72.74 8.31 -4.46
N GLN A 192 -72.05 7.25 -4.09
CA GLN A 192 -72.53 5.91 -4.36
C GLN A 192 -73.54 5.50 -3.28
N PRO A 193 -74.81 5.29 -3.65
CA PRO A 193 -75.81 4.93 -2.67
C PRO A 193 -75.53 3.55 -2.07
N LEU A 194 -75.40 3.48 -0.78
CA LEU A 194 -75.28 2.22 -0.04
C LEU A 194 -76.66 1.66 0.26
N LEU A 195 -76.97 0.54 -0.32
CA LEU A 195 -78.20 -0.22 -0.04
C LEU A 195 -78.02 -1.11 1.17
N ASN A 196 -78.87 -0.96 2.15
CA ASN A 196 -78.88 -1.88 3.26
C ASN A 196 -79.49 -3.21 2.80
N ALA A 197 -78.73 -4.33 2.81
CA ALA A 197 -79.13 -5.63 2.31
C ALA A 197 -80.39 -6.24 3.02
N ARG A 198 -80.74 -5.71 4.20
CA ARG A 198 -81.98 -6.22 4.96
C ARG A 198 -83.20 -5.39 4.74
N SER A 199 -83.07 -4.08 4.47
CA SER A 199 -84.23 -3.17 4.42
C SER A 199 -84.52 -2.58 3.05
N GLN A 200 -83.69 -2.82 2.03
CA GLN A 200 -83.73 -2.25 0.70
C GLN A 200 -83.90 -0.71 0.71
N HIS A 201 -83.67 -0.03 1.82
CA HIS A 201 -83.64 1.39 1.90
C HIS A 201 -82.24 2.00 1.55
N VAL A 202 -82.24 3.06 0.72
CA VAL A 202 -81.03 3.83 0.40
C VAL A 202 -80.61 4.60 1.66
N LEU A 203 -79.41 4.38 2.15
CA LEU A 203 -78.82 5.23 3.17
C LEU A 203 -78.12 6.38 2.46
N VAL A 204 -78.60 7.60 2.68
CA VAL A 204 -77.98 8.83 2.19
C VAL A 204 -76.93 9.34 3.18
#